data_13b4bfd5b0442493a26962bfbaebb429
#
_entry.id   13b4bfd5b0442493a26962bfbaebb429
#
_cell.length_a   1.000
_cell.length_b   1.000
_cell.length_c   1.000
_cell.angle_alpha   90.00
_cell.angle_beta   90.00
_cell.angle_gamma   90.00
#
_symmetry.space_group_name_H-M   'P 1'
#
loop_
_entity.id
_entity.type
_entity.pdbx_description
1 polymer ?
#
loop_
_entity_poly.entity_id
_entity_poly.type
_entity_poly.pdbx_seq_one_letter_code
_entity_poly.pdbx_strand_id
1 'polypeptide(L)'
;MNRQSISALRRVGIAAGVAALAAAGGGVAAGATVSDTAAAKAPAAVAACATSQLQLWYGQPASGTAGSVYFPLEFSNTGSTSCVLDGYPGVSGVGDGGVQLGSSATWNPVITPSAVTLAPGGTAHVILRVTDVGNYPASTCEPTQAIGLRIYPPNQTASVVVSYSFEACAKAGDNYLAVDAVNSGVGIPFYTSS
;
A
#
# COMPACT_ATOMS: atom_id res chain seq x y z
N MET A 1 -16.81 0.95 -40.92
CA MET A 1 -18.29 1.02 -40.99
C MET A 1 -18.81 0.38 -39.70
N ASN A 2 -19.25 1.06 -38.75
CA ASN A 2 -20.54 1.21 -38.17
C ASN A 2 -20.47 2.10 -36.93
N ARG A 3 -21.08 3.25 -37.02
CA ARG A 3 -21.37 4.16 -35.90
C ARG A 3 -22.60 3.63 -35.18
N GLN A 4 -22.64 3.71 -33.87
CA GLN A 4 -23.89 3.91 -33.15
C GLN A 4 -23.71 4.81 -31.93
N SER A 5 -24.26 5.99 -32.07
CA SER A 5 -24.56 6.97 -31.03
C SER A 5 -25.78 6.54 -30.25
N ILE A 6 -25.78 6.69 -28.93
CA ILE A 6 -26.99 6.64 -28.10
C ILE A 6 -26.94 7.81 -27.12
N SER A 7 -27.61 8.84 -27.44
CA SER A 7 -28.71 9.62 -26.91
C SER A 7 -28.74 9.86 -25.38
N ALA A 8 -28.57 11.13 -25.04
CA ALA A 8 -28.90 11.76 -23.76
C ALA A 8 -30.43 11.79 -23.53
N LEU A 9 -30.91 11.33 -22.38
CA LEU A 9 -32.27 11.62 -21.88
C LEU A 9 -32.21 12.74 -20.83
N ARG A 10 -32.63 13.91 -21.24
CA ARG A 10 -33.05 15.02 -20.35
C ARG A 10 -34.36 14.63 -19.70
N ARG A 11 -34.46 14.67 -18.38
CA ARG A 11 -35.75 14.69 -17.66
C ARG A 11 -36.01 16.12 -17.19
N VAL A 12 -37.05 16.68 -17.78
CA VAL A 12 -37.69 17.94 -17.39
C VAL A 12 -38.65 17.64 -16.22
N GLY A 13 -38.44 18.25 -15.07
CA GLY A 13 -39.39 18.21 -13.96
C GLY A 13 -40.36 19.42 -14.04
N ILE A 14 -41.62 19.11 -14.05
CA ILE A 14 -42.75 20.09 -14.09
C ILE A 14 -43.04 20.53 -12.67
N ALA A 15 -42.98 21.83 -12.41
CA ALA A 15 -43.45 22.46 -11.19
C ALA A 15 -44.98 22.71 -11.29
N ALA A 16 -45.74 22.13 -10.37
CA ALA A 16 -47.17 22.45 -10.20
C ALA A 16 -47.34 23.41 -9.01
N GLY A 17 -47.78 24.58 -9.28
CA GLY A 17 -48.14 25.56 -8.26
C GLY A 17 -49.53 25.25 -7.68
N VAL A 18 -49.71 25.44 -6.38
CA VAL A 18 -50.99 25.43 -5.69
C VAL A 18 -51.17 26.76 -4.98
N ALA A 19 -52.29 27.43 -5.31
CA ALA A 19 -52.68 28.70 -4.78
C ALA A 19 -53.15 28.59 -3.32
N ALA A 20 -52.79 29.58 -2.52
CA ALA A 20 -53.18 29.73 -1.14
C ALA A 20 -54.54 30.44 -0.99
N LEU A 21 -55.43 29.89 -0.18
CA LEU A 21 -56.56 30.57 0.39
C LEU A 21 -56.22 31.10 1.80
N ALA A 22 -56.36 32.36 2.02
CA ALA A 22 -56.19 32.97 3.31
C ALA A 22 -57.42 32.73 4.19
N ALA A 23 -57.21 32.21 5.41
CA ALA A 23 -58.18 32.28 6.50
C ALA A 23 -57.50 32.90 7.71
N ALA A 24 -58.02 34.03 8.16
CA ALA A 24 -57.60 34.72 9.37
C ALA A 24 -58.11 33.98 10.60
N GLY A 25 -57.20 33.54 11.46
CA GLY A 25 -57.50 32.99 12.77
C GLY A 25 -56.30 33.21 13.67
N GLY A 26 -56.48 34.05 14.68
CA GLY A 26 -55.44 34.33 15.67
C GLY A 26 -55.06 33.08 16.49
N GLY A 27 -53.80 32.76 16.50
CA GLY A 27 -53.24 31.67 17.27
C GLY A 27 -51.83 32.03 17.73
N VAL A 28 -51.59 31.94 19.04
CA VAL A 28 -50.34 32.16 19.74
C VAL A 28 -49.16 31.46 19.03
N ALA A 29 -48.15 32.24 18.69
CA ALA A 29 -46.92 31.76 18.11
C ALA A 29 -46.14 30.92 19.14
N ALA A 30 -46.28 29.62 19.06
CA ALA A 30 -45.31 28.71 19.68
C ALA A 30 -44.04 28.72 18.84
N GLY A 31 -43.01 29.40 19.33
CA GLY A 31 -41.68 29.40 18.71
C GLY A 31 -41.13 27.99 18.63
N ALA A 32 -41.22 27.39 17.46
CA ALA A 32 -40.47 26.15 17.20
C ALA A 32 -38.98 26.51 17.08
N THR A 33 -38.25 26.24 18.14
CA THR A 33 -36.79 26.27 18.05
C THR A 33 -36.37 25.10 17.18
N VAL A 34 -36.01 25.38 15.92
CA VAL A 34 -35.33 24.44 15.04
C VAL A 34 -33.97 24.22 15.68
N SER A 35 -33.82 23.10 16.40
CA SER A 35 -32.52 22.63 16.81
C SER A 35 -31.75 22.23 15.57
N ASP A 36 -30.84 23.10 15.15
CA ASP A 36 -29.85 22.79 14.10
C ASP A 36 -28.93 21.72 14.65
N THR A 37 -29.31 20.46 14.44
CA THR A 37 -28.45 19.32 14.78
C THR A 37 -27.35 19.34 13.73
N ALA A 38 -26.23 20.00 14.05
CA ALA A 38 -25.02 19.93 13.26
C ALA A 38 -24.62 18.45 13.14
N ALA A 39 -24.83 17.89 11.97
CA ALA A 39 -24.38 16.53 11.68
C ALA A 39 -22.88 16.47 11.92
N ALA A 40 -22.47 15.72 12.94
CA ALA A 40 -21.05 15.49 13.26
C ALA A 40 -20.40 14.90 12.00
N LYS A 41 -19.48 15.66 11.39
CA LYS A 41 -18.70 15.21 10.24
C LYS A 41 -17.94 13.95 10.68
N ALA A 42 -18.22 12.83 10.04
CA ALA A 42 -17.47 11.60 10.29
C ALA A 42 -15.97 11.87 10.14
N PRO A 43 -15.10 11.31 11.02
CA PRO A 43 -13.68 11.49 10.89
C PRO A 43 -13.23 11.02 9.51
N ALA A 44 -12.43 11.84 8.83
CA ALA A 44 -11.90 11.48 7.53
C ALA A 44 -11.03 10.22 7.67
N ALA A 45 -11.22 9.26 6.77
CA ALA A 45 -10.37 8.07 6.74
C ALA A 45 -8.90 8.49 6.53
N VAL A 46 -7.99 7.83 7.25
CA VAL A 46 -6.55 8.08 7.08
C VAL A 46 -6.14 7.62 5.69
N ALA A 47 -5.46 8.48 4.94
CA ALA A 47 -5.05 8.19 3.56
C ALA A 47 -3.93 7.13 3.51
N ALA A 48 -3.82 6.40 2.40
CA ALA A 48 -2.69 5.52 2.15
C ALA A 48 -1.37 6.33 2.12
N CYS A 49 -0.28 5.73 2.59
CA CYS A 49 1.04 6.35 2.55
C CYS A 49 1.50 6.50 1.10
N ALA A 50 1.73 7.73 0.65
CA ALA A 50 2.36 7.97 -0.64
C ALA A 50 3.85 7.57 -0.57
N THR A 51 4.41 7.04 -1.66
CA THR A 51 5.83 6.65 -1.73
C THR A 51 6.76 7.81 -1.37
N SER A 52 6.41 9.04 -1.76
CA SER A 52 7.20 10.26 -1.45
C SER A 52 7.20 10.66 0.03
N GLN A 53 6.31 10.09 0.84
CA GLN A 53 6.24 10.33 2.29
C GLN A 53 7.00 9.26 3.08
N LEU A 54 7.53 8.25 2.40
CA LEU A 54 8.18 7.13 3.03
C LEU A 54 9.68 7.15 2.79
N GLN A 55 10.46 6.99 3.85
CA GLN A 55 11.86 6.59 3.76
C GLN A 55 11.91 5.08 3.87
N LEU A 56 12.51 4.43 2.86
CA LEU A 56 12.68 3.00 2.81
C LEU A 56 14.15 2.64 3.08
N TRP A 57 14.37 1.67 3.94
CA TRP A 57 15.70 1.16 4.24
C TRP A 57 15.62 -0.33 4.64
N TYR A 58 16.74 -1.00 4.74
CA TYR A 58 16.77 -2.39 5.22
C TYR A 58 17.58 -2.48 6.52
N GLY A 59 17.08 -3.31 7.43
CA GLY A 59 17.79 -3.62 8.67
C GLY A 59 18.91 -4.63 8.46
N GLN A 60 19.65 -4.92 9.51
CA GLN A 60 20.72 -5.92 9.45
C GLN A 60 20.13 -7.29 9.09
N PRO A 61 20.78 -8.03 8.17
CA PRO A 61 20.35 -9.38 7.87
C PRO A 61 20.51 -10.26 9.11
N ALA A 62 19.52 -11.09 9.34
CA ALA A 62 19.71 -12.17 10.28
C ALA A 62 20.64 -13.21 9.69
N SER A 63 21.30 -13.96 10.54
CA SER A 63 22.07 -15.12 10.11
C SER A 63 21.16 -16.06 9.31
N GLY A 64 21.57 -16.37 8.07
CA GLY A 64 20.79 -17.22 7.18
C GLY A 64 20.56 -18.61 7.75
N THR A 65 19.43 -19.20 7.47
CA THR A 65 19.15 -20.61 7.73
C THR A 65 18.96 -21.33 6.40
N ALA A 66 19.64 -22.44 6.21
CA ALA A 66 19.40 -23.40 5.12
C ALA A 66 19.15 -22.76 3.72
N GLY A 67 20.09 -21.95 3.24
CA GLY A 67 20.03 -21.43 1.87
C GLY A 67 19.11 -20.22 1.67
N SER A 68 18.81 -19.47 2.72
CA SER A 68 18.08 -18.18 2.62
C SER A 68 18.57 -17.18 3.65
N VAL A 69 18.51 -15.90 3.32
CA VAL A 69 18.76 -14.78 4.23
C VAL A 69 17.46 -14.03 4.42
N TYR A 70 17.19 -13.60 5.66
CA TYR A 70 16.01 -12.82 6.03
C TYR A 70 16.45 -11.50 6.62
N PHE A 71 15.79 -10.43 6.23
CA PHE A 71 16.00 -9.10 6.83
C PHE A 71 14.76 -8.24 6.70
N PRO A 72 14.56 -7.27 7.62
CA PRO A 72 13.45 -6.37 7.52
C PRO A 72 13.69 -5.32 6.44
N LEU A 73 12.65 -5.04 5.66
CA LEU A 73 12.51 -3.81 4.89
C LEU A 73 11.63 -2.86 5.70
N GLU A 74 12.13 -1.68 5.97
CA GLU A 74 11.52 -0.68 6.84
C GLU A 74 10.89 0.43 6.03
N PHE A 75 9.74 0.90 6.50
CA PHE A 75 8.95 1.99 5.92
C PHE A 75 8.71 3.04 7.00
N SER A 76 9.48 4.11 6.99
CA SER A 76 9.35 5.21 7.96
C SER A 76 8.57 6.37 7.35
N ASN A 77 7.51 6.83 8.01
CA ASN A 77 6.73 7.98 7.57
C ASN A 77 7.49 9.27 7.90
N THR A 78 8.05 9.90 6.87
CA THR A 78 8.75 11.20 6.98
C THR A 78 7.84 12.39 6.68
N GLY A 79 6.56 12.14 6.38
CA GLY A 79 5.55 13.16 6.18
C GLY A 79 5.08 13.79 7.50
N SER A 80 4.32 14.88 7.42
CA SER A 80 3.78 15.61 8.58
C SER A 80 2.41 15.08 9.04
N THR A 81 1.81 14.14 8.32
CA THR A 81 0.48 13.58 8.61
C THR A 81 0.55 12.07 8.72
N SER A 82 -0.36 11.50 9.52
CA SER A 82 -0.51 10.04 9.58
C SER A 82 -0.98 9.48 8.25
N CYS A 83 -0.49 8.28 7.91
CA CYS A 83 -0.90 7.53 6.72
C CYS A 83 -1.00 6.04 7.03
N VAL A 84 -1.59 5.25 6.12
CA VAL A 84 -1.81 3.81 6.30
C VAL A 84 -1.04 3.02 5.26
N LEU A 85 -0.37 1.95 5.70
CA LEU A 85 0.12 0.86 4.87
C LEU A 85 -0.78 -0.35 5.08
N ASP A 86 -1.18 -1.04 4.01
CA ASP A 86 -2.05 -2.22 4.08
C ASP A 86 -1.67 -3.22 2.99
N GLY A 87 -1.39 -4.45 3.37
CA GLY A 87 -1.04 -5.54 2.46
C GLY A 87 0.46 -5.78 2.29
N TYR A 88 0.87 -6.15 1.09
CA TYR A 88 2.23 -6.53 0.74
C TYR A 88 2.87 -5.48 -0.16
N PRO A 89 4.17 -5.17 0.02
CA PRO A 89 4.91 -4.39 -0.96
C PRO A 89 5.23 -5.23 -2.20
N GLY A 90 5.41 -4.57 -3.34
CA GLY A 90 6.09 -5.16 -4.48
C GLY A 90 7.61 -5.02 -4.31
N VAL A 91 8.36 -6.13 -4.43
CA VAL A 91 9.83 -6.12 -4.30
C VAL A 91 10.43 -6.87 -5.47
N SER A 92 11.49 -6.33 -6.07
CA SER A 92 12.27 -7.02 -7.10
C SER A 92 13.75 -6.63 -7.03
N GLY A 93 14.62 -7.55 -7.40
CA GLY A 93 16.03 -7.25 -7.62
C GLY A 93 16.20 -6.34 -8.84
N VAL A 94 17.20 -5.46 -8.78
CA VAL A 94 17.58 -4.62 -9.93
C VAL A 94 19.08 -4.71 -10.18
N GLY A 95 19.42 -4.86 -11.45
CA GLY A 95 20.78 -4.80 -11.97
C GLY A 95 21.16 -3.41 -12.46
N ASP A 96 22.28 -3.33 -13.13
CA ASP A 96 22.79 -2.10 -13.73
C ASP A 96 21.75 -1.46 -14.65
N GLY A 97 21.71 -0.13 -14.64
CA GLY A 97 20.72 0.63 -15.40
C GLY A 97 19.28 0.50 -14.88
N GLY A 98 19.06 -0.13 -13.71
CA GLY A 98 17.74 -0.29 -13.12
C GLY A 98 16.89 -1.37 -13.78
N VAL A 99 17.49 -2.31 -14.50
CA VAL A 99 16.78 -3.45 -15.12
C VAL A 99 16.33 -4.40 -14.01
N GLN A 100 15.08 -4.85 -14.06
CA GLN A 100 14.59 -5.87 -13.14
C GLN A 100 15.28 -7.20 -13.40
N LEU A 101 15.68 -7.87 -12.34
CA LEU A 101 16.25 -9.21 -12.34
C LEU A 101 15.23 -10.22 -11.85
N GLY A 102 14.98 -11.22 -12.68
CA GLY A 102 14.08 -12.33 -12.37
C GLY A 102 12.64 -11.93 -12.08
N SER A 103 11.98 -12.77 -11.30
CA SER A 103 10.60 -12.55 -10.85
C SER A 103 10.55 -11.57 -9.67
N SER A 104 9.45 -10.83 -9.56
CA SER A 104 9.15 -10.09 -8.33
C SER A 104 8.93 -11.05 -7.16
N ALA A 105 9.13 -10.55 -5.94
CA ALA A 105 8.92 -11.32 -4.72
C ALA A 105 7.51 -11.91 -4.66
N THR A 106 7.43 -13.17 -4.26
CA THR A 106 6.16 -13.82 -3.93
C THR A 106 5.69 -13.36 -2.56
N TRP A 107 4.38 -13.31 -2.37
CA TRP A 107 3.80 -13.00 -1.07
C TRP A 107 3.80 -14.24 -0.19
N ASN A 108 4.28 -14.08 1.04
CA ASN A 108 4.25 -15.12 2.04
C ASN A 108 2.97 -14.97 2.88
N PRO A 109 2.03 -15.94 2.85
CA PRO A 109 0.75 -15.80 3.53
C PRO A 109 0.79 -16.12 5.03
N VAL A 110 1.97 -16.32 5.63
CA VAL A 110 2.10 -16.65 7.07
C VAL A 110 1.51 -15.54 7.94
N ILE A 111 1.64 -14.27 7.53
CA ILE A 111 1.08 -13.13 8.23
C ILE A 111 -0.14 -12.64 7.45
N THR A 112 -1.31 -12.65 8.09
CA THR A 112 -2.52 -12.06 7.51
C THR A 112 -2.36 -10.56 7.41
N PRO A 113 -2.54 -9.95 6.22
CA PRO A 113 -2.48 -8.50 6.07
C PRO A 113 -3.44 -7.77 7.00
N SER A 114 -2.96 -6.70 7.60
CA SER A 114 -3.76 -5.77 8.39
C SER A 114 -3.27 -4.35 8.16
N ALA A 115 -4.18 -3.39 8.21
CA ALA A 115 -3.84 -1.98 8.05
C ALA A 115 -2.96 -1.48 9.20
N VAL A 116 -1.81 -0.89 8.88
CA VAL A 116 -0.87 -0.29 9.83
C VAL A 116 -0.87 1.22 9.66
N THR A 117 -1.30 1.94 10.67
CA THR A 117 -1.27 3.40 10.67
C THR A 117 0.08 3.90 11.18
N LEU A 118 0.75 4.70 10.35
CA LEU A 118 2.02 5.36 10.67
C LEU A 118 1.78 6.82 11.02
N ALA A 119 1.98 7.21 12.27
CA ALA A 119 2.12 8.62 12.64
C ALA A 119 3.40 9.22 12.00
N PRO A 120 3.54 10.55 11.94
CA PRO A 120 4.82 11.18 11.58
C PRO A 120 5.97 10.60 12.40
N GLY A 121 7.04 10.15 11.73
CA GLY A 121 8.17 9.45 12.34
C GLY A 121 7.92 7.98 12.69
N GLY A 122 6.69 7.47 12.54
CA GLY A 122 6.37 6.06 12.77
C GLY A 122 6.96 5.16 11.69
N THR A 123 7.29 3.90 12.08
CA THR A 123 7.88 2.90 11.20
C THR A 123 7.03 1.63 11.19
N ALA A 124 6.95 1.01 10.03
CA ALA A 124 6.45 -0.35 9.81
C ALA A 124 7.51 -1.16 9.08
N HIS A 125 7.40 -2.48 9.11
CA HIS A 125 8.33 -3.36 8.42
C HIS A 125 7.63 -4.52 7.72
N VAL A 126 8.36 -5.13 6.81
CA VAL A 126 8.08 -6.47 6.27
C VAL A 126 9.35 -7.30 6.37
N ILE A 127 9.24 -8.61 6.47
CA ILE A 127 10.41 -9.48 6.33
C ILE A 127 10.56 -9.86 4.87
N LEU A 128 11.73 -9.58 4.30
CA LEU A 128 12.14 -10.07 2.99
C LEU A 128 13.02 -11.31 3.16
N ARG A 129 12.64 -12.38 2.49
CA ARG A 129 13.48 -13.56 2.29
C ARG A 129 14.19 -13.46 0.95
N VAL A 130 15.51 -13.63 0.96
CA VAL A 130 16.33 -13.82 -0.24
C VAL A 130 16.86 -15.25 -0.20
N THR A 131 16.42 -16.08 -1.12
CA THR A 131 16.90 -17.45 -1.27
C THR A 131 18.20 -17.45 -2.04
N ASP A 132 19.18 -18.24 -1.57
CA ASP A 132 20.44 -18.46 -2.27
C ASP A 132 20.16 -19.01 -3.67
N VAL A 133 20.62 -18.30 -4.68
CA VAL A 133 20.41 -18.67 -6.08
C VAL A 133 21.09 -19.98 -6.47
N GLY A 134 22.08 -20.42 -5.71
CA GLY A 134 22.68 -21.75 -5.83
C GLY A 134 21.70 -22.90 -5.60
N ASN A 135 20.53 -22.65 -5.01
CA ASN A 135 19.47 -23.63 -4.87
C ASN A 135 18.66 -23.88 -6.17
N TYR A 136 18.88 -23.08 -7.21
CA TYR A 136 18.22 -23.19 -8.49
C TYR A 136 19.16 -23.67 -9.59
N PRO A 137 18.68 -24.39 -10.62
CA PRO A 137 19.53 -24.71 -11.76
C PRO A 137 20.05 -23.46 -12.45
N ALA A 138 21.35 -23.39 -12.73
CA ALA A 138 21.95 -22.23 -13.38
C ALA A 138 21.32 -21.90 -14.74
N SER A 139 20.77 -22.90 -15.44
CA SER A 139 20.09 -22.72 -16.72
C SER A 139 18.74 -22.00 -16.65
N THR A 140 18.04 -22.06 -15.49
CA THR A 140 16.75 -21.39 -15.27
C THR A 140 16.93 -20.07 -14.53
N CYS A 141 17.86 -19.98 -13.58
CA CYS A 141 18.13 -18.79 -12.78
C CYS A 141 19.04 -17.79 -13.52
N GLU A 142 20.12 -18.26 -14.16
CA GLU A 142 21.21 -17.43 -14.66
C GLU A 142 21.71 -16.46 -13.58
N PRO A 143 22.46 -16.96 -12.57
CA PRO A 143 22.93 -16.15 -11.47
C PRO A 143 23.64 -14.88 -11.93
N THR A 144 23.25 -13.73 -11.37
CA THR A 144 23.82 -12.42 -11.70
C THR A 144 23.81 -11.51 -10.49
N GLN A 145 24.62 -10.45 -10.53
CA GLN A 145 24.74 -9.50 -9.43
C GLN A 145 23.62 -8.47 -9.48
N ALA A 146 22.79 -8.39 -8.44
CA ALA A 146 21.91 -7.28 -8.19
C ALA A 146 22.65 -6.14 -7.46
N ILE A 147 22.31 -4.89 -7.77
CA ILE A 147 22.84 -3.69 -7.12
C ILE A 147 21.85 -3.08 -6.13
N GLY A 148 20.61 -3.54 -6.12
CA GLY A 148 19.56 -3.01 -5.25
C GLY A 148 18.27 -3.77 -5.32
N LEU A 149 17.35 -3.30 -4.48
CA LEU A 149 15.95 -3.73 -4.42
C LEU A 149 15.06 -2.58 -4.86
N ARG A 150 14.21 -2.79 -5.86
CA ARG A 150 13.12 -1.89 -6.20
C ARG A 150 11.92 -2.27 -5.35
N ILE A 151 11.41 -1.31 -4.60
CA ILE A 151 10.34 -1.51 -3.63
C ILE A 151 9.18 -0.57 -3.96
N TYR A 152 8.01 -1.15 -4.20
CA TYR A 152 6.74 -0.45 -4.30
C TYR A 152 6.02 -0.61 -2.94
N PRO A 153 5.80 0.45 -2.17
CA PRO A 153 4.99 0.35 -0.96
C PRO A 153 3.61 -0.24 -1.27
N PRO A 154 2.93 -0.87 -0.31
CA PRO A 154 1.59 -1.43 -0.53
C PRO A 154 0.65 -0.42 -1.19
N ASN A 155 -0.06 -0.86 -2.23
CA ASN A 155 -1.04 -0.06 -2.99
C ASN A 155 -0.45 1.18 -3.69
N GLN A 156 0.89 1.25 -3.88
CA GLN A 156 1.56 2.33 -4.61
C GLN A 156 2.06 1.86 -5.98
N THR A 157 2.05 2.79 -6.95
CA THR A 157 2.60 2.57 -8.31
C THR A 157 3.99 3.21 -8.49
N ALA A 158 4.38 4.09 -7.58
CA ALA A 158 5.73 4.65 -7.50
C ALA A 158 6.62 3.75 -6.64
N SER A 159 7.90 3.64 -6.99
CA SER A 159 8.87 2.81 -6.28
C SER A 159 10.08 3.60 -5.82
N VAL A 160 10.80 3.03 -4.85
CA VAL A 160 12.13 3.47 -4.43
C VAL A 160 13.10 2.33 -4.70
N VAL A 161 14.33 2.64 -5.11
CA VAL A 161 15.44 1.68 -5.16
C VAL A 161 16.32 1.87 -3.93
N VAL A 162 16.44 0.80 -3.16
CA VAL A 162 17.33 0.73 -2.00
C VAL A 162 18.58 -0.06 -2.42
N SER A 163 19.75 0.54 -2.24
CA SER A 163 21.02 -0.12 -2.59
C SER A 163 21.27 -1.32 -1.68
N TYR A 164 21.34 -2.49 -2.27
CA TYR A 164 21.63 -3.75 -1.60
C TYR A 164 22.25 -4.72 -2.61
N SER A 165 23.49 -5.11 -2.39
CA SER A 165 24.22 -5.97 -3.31
C SER A 165 24.05 -7.43 -2.92
N PHE A 166 23.53 -8.25 -3.84
CA PHE A 166 23.28 -9.68 -3.61
C PHE A 166 23.24 -10.44 -4.95
N GLU A 167 23.37 -11.75 -4.88
CA GLU A 167 23.22 -12.59 -6.06
C GLU A 167 21.74 -12.88 -6.35
N ALA A 168 21.30 -12.63 -7.57
CA ALA A 168 19.94 -12.73 -8.04
C ALA A 168 19.82 -13.65 -9.26
N CYS A 169 18.62 -14.11 -9.59
CA CYS A 169 18.35 -14.76 -10.87
C CYS A 169 18.08 -13.70 -11.94
N ALA A 170 18.77 -13.75 -13.08
CA ALA A 170 18.48 -12.87 -14.21
C ALA A 170 17.15 -13.25 -14.88
N LYS A 171 16.85 -14.56 -14.98
CA LYS A 171 15.62 -15.06 -15.59
C LYS A 171 14.45 -15.08 -14.61
N ALA A 172 13.26 -14.77 -15.14
CA ALA A 172 12.02 -14.98 -14.42
C ALA A 172 11.67 -16.47 -14.36
N GLY A 173 10.92 -16.86 -13.32
CA GLY A 173 10.46 -18.24 -13.08
C GLY A 173 10.88 -18.75 -11.71
N ASP A 174 12.12 -18.57 -11.32
CA ASP A 174 12.59 -18.94 -9.99
C ASP A 174 12.22 -17.85 -8.97
N ASN A 175 11.51 -18.27 -7.89
CA ASN A 175 11.00 -17.36 -6.85
C ASN A 175 12.03 -17.19 -5.74
N TYR A 176 13.16 -16.55 -6.06
CA TYR A 176 14.25 -16.35 -5.11
C TYR A 176 13.96 -15.25 -4.06
N LEU A 177 12.91 -14.45 -4.27
CA LEU A 177 12.44 -13.46 -3.30
C LEU A 177 11.04 -13.82 -2.78
N ALA A 178 10.84 -13.64 -1.48
CA ALA A 178 9.51 -13.67 -0.87
C ALA A 178 9.39 -12.58 0.19
N VAL A 179 8.21 -12.01 0.37
CA VAL A 179 7.95 -10.90 1.29
C VAL A 179 6.69 -11.14 2.09
N ASP A 180 6.73 -10.79 3.38
CA ASP A 180 5.58 -10.84 4.27
C ASP A 180 4.69 -9.60 4.12
N ALA A 181 3.48 -9.65 4.71
CA ALA A 181 2.64 -8.47 4.86
C ALA A 181 3.27 -7.44 5.81
N VAL A 182 2.85 -6.18 5.68
CA VAL A 182 3.31 -5.10 6.57
C VAL A 182 2.91 -5.35 8.01
N ASN A 183 3.86 -5.14 8.92
CA ASN A 183 3.70 -5.17 10.37
C ASN A 183 4.14 -3.85 11.00
N SER A 184 3.58 -3.52 12.17
CA SER A 184 3.91 -2.31 12.91
C SER A 184 5.28 -2.36 13.56
N GLY A 185 5.90 -1.21 13.73
CA GLY A 185 7.19 -1.05 14.40
C GLY A 185 8.40 -1.41 13.54
N VAL A 186 9.58 -1.33 14.13
CA VAL A 186 10.84 -1.72 13.50
C VAL A 186 10.97 -3.23 13.52
N GLY A 187 11.32 -3.82 12.39
CA GLY A 187 11.48 -5.26 12.26
C GLY A 187 12.78 -5.74 12.87
N ILE A 188 12.69 -6.80 13.66
CA ILE A 188 13.86 -7.53 14.15
C ILE A 188 13.77 -8.92 13.55
N PRO A 189 14.72 -9.30 12.68
CA PRO A 189 14.73 -10.64 12.10
C PRO A 189 14.69 -11.72 13.19
N PHE A 190 13.80 -12.72 13.02
CA PHE A 190 13.58 -13.84 13.94
C PHE A 190 13.02 -13.52 15.33
N TYR A 191 12.60 -12.28 15.61
CA TYR A 191 11.82 -12.02 16.80
C TYR A 191 10.35 -12.32 16.48
N THR A 192 9.88 -13.52 16.78
CA THR A 192 8.47 -13.79 16.93
C THR A 192 8.09 -13.31 18.32
N SER A 193 7.29 -12.26 18.42
CA SER A 193 6.63 -11.92 19.69
C SER A 193 5.78 -13.12 20.11
N SER A 194 6.20 -13.78 21.16
CA SER A 194 5.44 -14.81 21.89
C SER A 194 4.21 -14.18 22.55
#